data_dcc4f0122622b62335d5026c38767dca
#
_entry.id   dcc4f0122622b62335d5026c38767dca
#
_cell.length_a   1.000
_cell.length_b   1.000
_cell.length_c   1.000
_cell.angle_alpha   90.00
_cell.angle_beta   90.00
_cell.angle_gamma   90.00
#
_symmetry.space_group_name_H-M   'P 1'
#
loop_
_entity.id
_entity.type
_entity.pdbx_description
1 polymer ?
#
loop_
_entity_poly.entity_id
_entity_poly.type
_entity_poly.pdbx_seq_one_letter_code
_entity_poly.pdbx_strand_id
1 'polypeptide(L)'
;MASEDKKKALDAAIAKLEKDFGKGTVMKLGDPKAHVHVETIPTGSLSLDLALGLGGVPRGRIVEVYGPESSGKTTVALHMIAEVQKRGGIAGFIDAEHALDPVYAKNIGVDIEELYISQPDSGDQALEIAETMVRSGAMDIIVIDSVAALVPRQEIEGDMGDSHVGLQARLMSQALRKLTPVISKSNCVVIFINQLREKVGVMFGNPETTTGGRALKFYASVRMDVRRTETLKQGGEIVGNHVRVKIVKNKIAPPFKEAEFDIMFGKGISREGDILDLAAGINLVNKSGAWYAYNGDKIGQGRENAKSYLTEHPEVMAELEAKVRAYYHIDGSDGDDGARTEEEE
;
A
#
# COMPACT_ATOMS: atom_id res chain seq x y z
N MET A 1 -1.28 -11.80 -42.29
CA MET A 1 -0.28 -10.71 -42.43
C MET A 1 -1.01 -9.42 -42.75
N ALA A 2 -0.75 -8.31 -42.05
CA ALA A 2 -1.30 -7.02 -42.45
C ALA A 2 -0.66 -6.60 -43.78
N SER A 3 -1.45 -6.03 -44.74
CA SER A 3 -0.90 -5.58 -46.01
C SER A 3 0.17 -4.49 -45.79
N GLU A 4 1.18 -4.42 -46.64
CA GLU A 4 2.23 -3.38 -46.58
C GLU A 4 1.64 -1.96 -46.55
N ASP A 5 0.56 -1.75 -47.31
CA ASP A 5 -0.15 -0.47 -47.36
C ASP A 5 -0.75 -0.06 -46.01
N LYS A 6 -1.27 -1.03 -45.23
CA LYS A 6 -1.78 -0.75 -43.88
C LYS A 6 -0.65 -0.36 -42.91
N LYS A 7 0.52 -0.99 -43.06
CA LYS A 7 1.70 -0.64 -42.24
C LYS A 7 2.20 0.76 -42.57
N LYS A 8 2.35 1.10 -43.85
CA LYS A 8 2.77 2.44 -44.29
C LYS A 8 1.79 3.54 -43.83
N ALA A 9 0.48 3.28 -43.90
CA ALA A 9 -0.53 4.22 -43.42
C ALA A 9 -0.43 4.43 -41.91
N LEU A 10 -0.18 3.34 -41.13
CA LEU A 10 -0.01 3.42 -39.67
C LEU A 10 1.28 4.17 -39.32
N ASP A 11 2.39 3.88 -39.99
CA ASP A 11 3.68 4.55 -39.75
C ASP A 11 3.58 6.06 -40.03
N ALA A 12 2.89 6.45 -41.07
CA ALA A 12 2.60 7.87 -41.39
C ALA A 12 1.75 8.54 -40.31
N ALA A 13 0.74 7.83 -39.76
CA ALA A 13 -0.09 8.33 -38.67
C ALA A 13 0.72 8.46 -37.39
N ILE A 14 1.57 7.49 -37.03
CA ILE A 14 2.46 7.54 -35.87
C ILE A 14 3.44 8.72 -35.99
N ALA A 15 4.07 8.91 -37.14
CA ALA A 15 4.99 10.02 -37.38
C ALA A 15 4.30 11.39 -37.19
N LYS A 16 3.04 11.52 -37.62
CA LYS A 16 2.24 12.73 -37.37
C LYS A 16 1.95 12.92 -35.88
N LEU A 17 1.54 11.87 -35.16
CA LEU A 17 1.28 11.92 -33.72
C LEU A 17 2.54 12.28 -32.93
N GLU A 18 3.70 11.72 -33.30
CA GLU A 18 5.00 12.06 -32.66
C GLU A 18 5.40 13.51 -32.93
N LYS A 19 5.08 14.07 -34.08
CA LYS A 19 5.31 15.48 -34.38
C LYS A 19 4.41 16.40 -33.55
N ASP A 20 3.14 16.01 -33.36
CA ASP A 20 2.14 16.85 -32.69
C ASP A 20 2.24 16.72 -31.15
N PHE A 21 2.59 15.55 -30.62
CA PHE A 21 2.53 15.21 -29.19
C PHE A 21 3.88 14.77 -28.59
N GLY A 22 4.92 14.66 -29.37
CA GLY A 22 6.26 14.23 -28.93
C GLY A 22 6.55 12.75 -29.22
N LYS A 23 7.86 12.44 -29.28
CA LYS A 23 8.36 11.06 -29.51
C LYS A 23 7.88 10.12 -28.41
N GLY A 24 7.48 8.90 -28.79
CA GLY A 24 7.01 7.88 -27.84
C GLY A 24 5.54 8.01 -27.44
N THR A 25 4.77 8.89 -28.11
CA THR A 25 3.31 9.02 -27.89
C THR A 25 2.58 7.71 -28.22
N VAL A 26 3.07 6.96 -29.20
CA VAL A 26 2.58 5.62 -29.54
C VAL A 26 3.76 4.68 -29.62
N MET A 27 3.72 3.59 -28.83
CA MET A 27 4.76 2.57 -28.79
C MET A 27 4.14 1.18 -28.95
N LYS A 28 4.90 0.24 -29.44
CA LYS A 28 4.50 -1.18 -29.39
C LYS A 28 4.77 -1.72 -27.99
N LEU A 29 3.84 -2.48 -27.44
CA LEU A 29 3.98 -3.06 -26.09
C LEU A 29 5.23 -3.95 -25.95
N GLY A 30 5.68 -4.61 -27.01
CA GLY A 30 6.92 -5.40 -27.04
C GLY A 30 8.19 -4.59 -27.25
N ASP A 31 8.14 -3.27 -27.34
CA ASP A 31 9.32 -2.42 -27.40
C ASP A 31 9.97 -2.35 -26.00
N PRO A 32 11.29 -2.58 -25.85
CA PRO A 32 11.98 -2.45 -24.56
C PRO A 32 11.73 -1.11 -23.85
N LYS A 33 11.48 -0.04 -24.61
CA LYS A 33 11.11 1.28 -24.08
C LYS A 33 9.67 1.37 -23.55
N ALA A 34 8.81 0.41 -23.91
CA ALA A 34 7.44 0.32 -23.42
C ALA A 34 7.32 -0.48 -22.10
N HIS A 35 8.35 -1.26 -21.76
CA HIS A 35 8.44 -1.93 -20.46
C HIS A 35 8.74 -0.92 -19.37
N VAL A 36 7.70 -0.33 -18.82
CA VAL A 36 7.82 0.52 -17.62
C VAL A 36 8.05 -0.42 -16.43
N HIS A 37 9.28 -0.53 -15.98
CA HIS A 37 9.56 -1.14 -14.67
C HIS A 37 8.79 -0.33 -13.61
N VAL A 38 7.84 -0.98 -12.94
CA VAL A 38 7.05 -0.32 -11.90
C VAL A 38 7.87 -0.32 -10.62
N GLU A 39 8.48 0.81 -10.29
CA GLU A 39 9.10 1.01 -8.99
C GLU A 39 8.08 0.88 -7.87
N THR A 40 8.51 0.39 -6.71
CA THR A 40 7.65 0.17 -5.55
C THR A 40 8.22 0.81 -4.29
N ILE A 41 7.34 1.08 -3.34
CA ILE A 41 7.65 1.49 -1.97
C ILE A 41 7.29 0.32 -1.07
N PRO A 42 8.23 -0.25 -0.28
CA PRO A 42 7.93 -1.28 0.70
C PRO A 42 6.93 -0.79 1.74
N THR A 43 6.20 -1.75 2.29
CA THR A 43 5.15 -1.45 3.27
C THR A 43 5.64 -1.46 4.72
N GLY A 44 6.87 -1.92 4.96
CA GLY A 44 7.39 -2.17 6.30
C GLY A 44 7.06 -3.58 6.84
N SER A 45 6.24 -4.34 6.13
CA SER A 45 5.96 -5.75 6.37
C SER A 45 6.37 -6.57 5.13
N LEU A 46 7.28 -7.52 5.32
CA LEU A 46 7.77 -8.34 4.22
C LEU A 46 6.68 -9.27 3.67
N SER A 47 5.81 -9.79 4.54
CA SER A 47 4.66 -10.61 4.12
C SER A 47 3.68 -9.80 3.27
N LEU A 48 3.46 -8.53 3.58
CA LEU A 48 2.61 -7.66 2.77
C LEU A 48 3.26 -7.29 1.44
N ASP A 49 4.57 -7.05 1.43
CA ASP A 49 5.33 -6.81 0.20
C ASP A 49 5.27 -8.01 -0.75
N LEU A 50 5.35 -9.23 -0.21
CA LEU A 50 5.14 -10.50 -0.95
C LEU A 50 3.72 -10.65 -1.48
N ALA A 51 2.72 -10.32 -0.66
CA ALA A 51 1.33 -10.38 -1.08
C ALA A 51 1.00 -9.38 -2.21
N LEU A 52 1.66 -8.24 -2.23
CA LEU A 52 1.58 -7.23 -3.30
C LEU A 52 2.24 -7.70 -4.61
N GLY A 53 3.20 -8.63 -4.54
CA GLY A 53 3.78 -9.32 -5.69
C GLY A 53 4.95 -8.63 -6.38
N LEU A 54 5.23 -7.35 -6.06
CA LEU A 54 6.36 -6.57 -6.60
C LEU A 54 7.23 -5.97 -5.48
N GLY A 55 7.13 -6.48 -4.26
CA GLY A 55 7.93 -6.00 -3.13
C GLY A 55 7.47 -4.66 -2.54
N GLY A 56 6.23 -4.25 -2.77
CA GLY A 56 5.67 -3.04 -2.19
C GLY A 56 4.52 -2.43 -2.99
N VAL A 57 4.09 -1.22 -2.60
CA VAL A 57 3.06 -0.45 -3.32
C VAL A 57 3.65 0.27 -4.53
N PRO A 58 2.93 0.29 -5.68
CA PRO A 58 3.47 0.83 -6.93
C PRO A 58 3.57 2.36 -6.91
N ARG A 59 4.69 2.91 -7.33
CA ARG A 59 4.87 4.34 -7.57
C ARG A 59 3.99 4.85 -8.72
N GLY A 60 3.62 6.11 -8.66
CA GLY A 60 2.77 6.74 -9.66
C GLY A 60 1.33 6.20 -9.68
N ARG A 61 0.84 5.66 -8.57
CA ARG A 61 -0.46 5.02 -8.47
C ARG A 61 -1.24 5.45 -7.23
N ILE A 62 -2.56 5.28 -7.33
CA ILE A 62 -3.49 5.43 -6.22
C ILE A 62 -3.65 4.07 -5.54
N VAL A 63 -3.53 4.08 -4.22
CA VAL A 63 -3.73 2.92 -3.34
C VAL A 63 -4.86 3.23 -2.37
N GLU A 64 -5.79 2.30 -2.17
CA GLU A 64 -6.82 2.38 -1.12
C GLU A 64 -6.52 1.37 -0.03
N VAL A 65 -6.41 1.85 1.21
CA VAL A 65 -6.29 1.03 2.42
C VAL A 65 -7.57 1.20 3.21
N TYR A 66 -8.36 0.15 3.35
CA TYR A 66 -9.66 0.24 4.00
C TYR A 66 -9.90 -0.92 4.97
N GLY A 67 -10.86 -0.74 5.87
CA GLY A 67 -11.22 -1.74 6.87
C GLY A 67 -12.03 -1.13 8.01
N PRO A 68 -12.42 -1.96 8.99
CA PRO A 68 -13.09 -1.51 10.20
C PRO A 68 -12.27 -0.49 10.98
N GLU A 69 -12.90 0.19 11.91
CA GLU A 69 -12.21 1.05 12.87
C GLU A 69 -11.19 0.25 13.69
N SER A 70 -10.07 0.88 14.05
CA SER A 70 -8.99 0.28 14.85
C SER A 70 -8.39 -1.01 14.25
N SER A 71 -8.48 -1.21 12.92
CA SER A 71 -7.90 -2.38 12.24
C SER A 71 -6.41 -2.22 11.90
N GLY A 72 -5.81 -1.04 12.09
CA GLY A 72 -4.39 -0.78 11.80
C GLY A 72 -4.13 -0.09 10.45
N LYS A 73 -5.13 0.48 9.79
CA LYS A 73 -4.97 1.17 8.49
C LYS A 73 -3.94 2.29 8.51
N THR A 74 -4.07 3.21 9.47
CA THR A 74 -3.14 4.34 9.65
C THR A 74 -1.74 3.84 10.00
N THR A 75 -1.62 2.79 10.82
CA THR A 75 -0.34 2.16 11.14
C THR A 75 0.38 1.65 9.89
N VAL A 76 -0.33 0.92 9.02
CA VAL A 76 0.24 0.41 7.75
C VAL A 76 0.69 1.57 6.86
N ALA A 77 -0.10 2.65 6.76
CA ALA A 77 0.27 3.82 5.97
C ALA A 77 1.49 4.58 6.56
N LEU A 78 1.58 4.70 7.89
CA LEU A 78 2.73 5.33 8.56
C LEU A 78 4.03 4.52 8.36
N HIS A 79 3.96 3.19 8.35
CA HIS A 79 5.12 2.36 8.00
C HIS A 79 5.59 2.62 6.56
N MET A 80 4.68 2.78 5.60
CA MET A 80 5.06 3.14 4.22
C MET A 80 5.73 4.52 4.14
N ILE A 81 5.28 5.50 4.94
CA ILE A 81 5.95 6.80 5.08
C ILE A 81 7.37 6.61 5.62
N ALA A 82 7.52 5.86 6.71
CA ALA A 82 8.84 5.59 7.29
C ALA A 82 9.79 4.91 6.29
N GLU A 83 9.30 3.98 5.48
CA GLU A 83 10.10 3.32 4.44
C GLU A 83 10.50 4.27 3.30
N VAL A 84 9.67 5.24 2.94
CA VAL A 84 10.01 6.30 1.99
C VAL A 84 11.12 7.20 2.55
N GLN A 85 10.96 7.69 3.78
CA GLN A 85 11.92 8.59 4.43
C GLN A 85 13.28 7.93 4.66
N LYS A 86 13.33 6.64 5.04
CA LYS A 86 14.58 5.85 5.15
C LYS A 86 15.38 5.80 3.85
N ARG A 87 14.73 6.00 2.70
CA ARG A 87 15.35 6.02 1.37
C ARG A 87 15.61 7.43 0.86
N GLY A 88 15.47 8.43 1.73
CA GLY A 88 15.66 9.85 1.38
C GLY A 88 14.50 10.46 0.61
N GLY A 89 13.34 9.80 0.56
CA GLY A 89 12.14 10.31 -0.10
C GLY A 89 11.34 11.26 0.79
N ILE A 90 10.49 12.06 0.15
CA ILE A 90 9.67 13.10 0.79
C ILE A 90 8.23 12.61 0.96
N ALA A 91 7.70 12.74 2.18
CA ALA A 91 6.37 12.27 2.55
C ALA A 91 5.44 13.40 3.00
N GLY A 92 4.16 13.27 2.63
CA GLY A 92 3.09 14.15 3.08
C GLY A 92 1.95 13.38 3.74
N PHE A 93 1.32 14.00 4.72
CA PHE A 93 0.16 13.45 5.41
C PHE A 93 -0.95 14.51 5.47
N ILE A 94 -2.10 14.19 4.91
CA ILE A 94 -3.30 15.02 4.97
C ILE A 94 -4.23 14.41 6.02
N ASP A 95 -4.22 15.02 7.20
CA ASP A 95 -4.95 14.59 8.39
C ASP A 95 -6.32 15.26 8.45
N ALA A 96 -7.27 14.70 7.71
CA ALA A 96 -8.65 15.20 7.70
C ALA A 96 -9.46 14.77 8.95
N GLU A 97 -8.99 13.81 9.72
CA GLU A 97 -9.60 13.40 10.99
C GLU A 97 -9.03 14.17 12.19
N HIS A 98 -7.93 14.93 12.02
CA HIS A 98 -7.20 15.63 13.09
C HIS A 98 -6.76 14.70 14.23
N ALA A 99 -6.33 13.48 13.90
CA ALA A 99 -6.10 12.40 14.84
C ALA A 99 -4.68 11.81 14.80
N LEU A 100 -3.77 12.38 14.00
CA LEU A 100 -2.40 11.88 13.93
C LEU A 100 -1.67 12.13 15.25
N ASP A 101 -1.21 11.04 15.88
CA ASP A 101 -0.34 11.09 17.05
C ASP A 101 1.14 11.13 16.62
N PRO A 102 1.85 12.25 16.83
CA PRO A 102 3.26 12.38 16.44
C PRO A 102 4.18 11.45 17.24
N VAL A 103 3.85 11.13 18.49
CA VAL A 103 4.64 10.21 19.32
C VAL A 103 4.55 8.81 18.75
N TYR A 104 3.35 8.38 18.38
CA TYR A 104 3.14 7.08 17.73
C TYR A 104 3.83 7.01 16.37
N ALA A 105 3.70 8.05 15.53
CA ALA A 105 4.39 8.13 14.25
C ALA A 105 5.92 7.98 14.40
N LYS A 106 6.52 8.71 15.36
CA LYS A 106 7.94 8.60 15.68
C LYS A 106 8.34 7.20 16.13
N ASN A 107 7.54 6.55 16.96
CA ASN A 107 7.81 5.19 17.44
C ASN A 107 7.79 4.15 16.31
N ILE A 108 6.99 4.37 15.27
CA ILE A 108 6.95 3.55 14.05
C ILE A 108 8.22 3.75 13.20
N GLY A 109 8.91 4.85 13.37
CA GLY A 109 10.12 5.21 12.62
C GLY A 109 9.92 6.33 11.61
N VAL A 110 8.80 7.05 11.67
CA VAL A 110 8.58 8.27 10.89
C VAL A 110 9.45 9.38 11.43
N ASP A 111 10.21 10.03 10.56
CA ASP A 111 10.86 11.30 10.87
C ASP A 111 9.80 12.42 10.84
N ILE A 112 9.35 12.80 12.04
CA ILE A 112 8.28 13.79 12.21
C ILE A 112 8.73 15.22 11.86
N GLU A 113 10.03 15.50 11.91
CA GLU A 113 10.58 16.82 11.55
C GLU A 113 10.58 17.02 10.02
N GLU A 114 10.65 15.92 9.25
CA GLU A 114 10.64 15.92 7.78
C GLU A 114 9.29 15.49 7.18
N LEU A 115 8.25 15.29 8.00
CA LEU A 115 6.92 14.95 7.53
C LEU A 115 6.09 16.21 7.27
N TYR A 116 5.68 16.43 6.02
CA TYR A 116 4.76 17.51 5.67
C TYR A 116 3.33 17.14 6.06
N ILE A 117 2.76 17.87 7.03
CA ILE A 117 1.39 17.64 7.48
C ILE A 117 0.46 18.78 7.06
N SER A 118 -0.77 18.44 6.69
CA SER A 118 -1.86 19.40 6.47
C SER A 118 -3.12 18.92 7.15
N GLN A 119 -3.84 19.84 7.80
CA GLN A 119 -5.12 19.61 8.48
C GLN A 119 -6.18 20.50 7.84
N PRO A 120 -6.81 20.08 6.74
CA PRO A 120 -7.76 20.89 5.99
C PRO A 120 -9.13 20.96 6.65
N ASP A 121 -9.83 22.09 6.46
CA ASP A 121 -11.19 22.33 6.99
C ASP A 121 -12.28 21.65 6.14
N SER A 122 -11.99 21.25 4.91
CA SER A 122 -12.96 20.61 4.00
C SER A 122 -12.31 19.60 3.08
N GLY A 123 -13.12 18.68 2.53
CA GLY A 123 -12.67 17.71 1.54
C GLY A 123 -12.17 18.34 0.24
N ASP A 124 -12.77 19.46 -0.19
CA ASP A 124 -12.31 20.23 -1.35
C ASP A 124 -10.88 20.73 -1.13
N GLN A 125 -10.63 21.36 0.03
CA GLN A 125 -9.31 21.86 0.40
C GLN A 125 -8.28 20.72 0.51
N ALA A 126 -8.64 19.61 1.14
CA ALA A 126 -7.77 18.44 1.27
C ALA A 126 -7.28 17.93 -0.10
N LEU A 127 -8.21 17.80 -1.05
CA LEU A 127 -7.91 17.27 -2.37
C LEU A 127 -7.17 18.28 -3.28
N GLU A 128 -7.39 19.59 -3.10
CA GLU A 128 -6.61 20.64 -3.76
C GLU A 128 -5.18 20.71 -3.24
N ILE A 129 -4.98 20.54 -1.92
CA ILE A 129 -3.64 20.45 -1.31
C ILE A 129 -2.92 19.22 -1.86
N ALA A 130 -3.58 18.04 -1.86
CA ALA A 130 -3.01 16.83 -2.42
C ALA A 130 -2.61 17.01 -3.89
N GLU A 131 -3.48 17.60 -4.72
CA GLU A 131 -3.19 17.88 -6.13
C GLU A 131 -1.96 18.77 -6.29
N THR A 132 -1.86 19.84 -5.49
CA THR A 132 -0.74 20.80 -5.53
C THR A 132 0.56 20.12 -5.12
N MET A 133 0.55 19.33 -4.04
CA MET A 133 1.73 18.59 -3.59
C MET A 133 2.21 17.58 -4.62
N VAL A 134 1.29 16.80 -5.23
CA VAL A 134 1.64 15.86 -6.32
C VAL A 134 2.20 16.58 -7.54
N ARG A 135 1.62 17.74 -7.93
CA ARG A 135 2.07 18.54 -9.08
C ARG A 135 3.47 19.13 -8.91
N SER A 136 3.90 19.32 -7.67
CA SER A 136 5.28 19.80 -7.41
C SER A 136 6.35 18.85 -7.95
N GLY A 137 6.00 17.55 -8.10
CA GLY A 137 6.94 16.50 -8.51
C GLY A 137 7.97 16.13 -7.45
N ALA A 138 7.91 16.74 -6.26
CA ALA A 138 8.85 16.48 -5.17
C ALA A 138 8.39 15.39 -4.19
N MET A 139 7.08 15.07 -4.16
CA MET A 139 6.53 14.11 -3.21
C MET A 139 6.66 12.68 -3.72
N ASP A 140 7.16 11.78 -2.87
CA ASP A 140 7.21 10.34 -3.14
C ASP A 140 5.95 9.62 -2.67
N ILE A 141 5.40 10.05 -1.53
CA ILE A 141 4.18 9.49 -0.96
C ILE A 141 3.33 10.57 -0.31
N ILE A 142 2.02 10.48 -0.50
CA ILE A 142 1.02 11.29 0.21
C ILE A 142 -0.04 10.35 0.78
N VAL A 143 -0.32 10.47 2.07
CA VAL A 143 -1.41 9.76 2.75
C VAL A 143 -2.54 10.72 3.03
N ILE A 144 -3.78 10.33 2.74
CA ILE A 144 -5.00 11.07 3.06
C ILE A 144 -5.81 10.23 4.05
N ASP A 145 -5.92 10.69 5.30
CA ASP A 145 -6.61 9.99 6.39
C ASP A 145 -7.74 10.87 6.94
N SER A 146 -9.00 10.57 6.72
CA SER A 146 -9.51 9.50 5.87
C SER A 146 -10.55 10.05 4.87
N VAL A 147 -10.88 9.24 3.85
CA VAL A 147 -11.94 9.59 2.88
C VAL A 147 -13.26 9.89 3.58
N ALA A 148 -13.56 9.21 4.69
CA ALA A 148 -14.78 9.45 5.46
C ALA A 148 -14.90 10.87 6.01
N ALA A 149 -13.77 11.52 6.30
CA ALA A 149 -13.68 12.89 6.83
C ALA A 149 -13.62 13.96 5.72
N LEU A 150 -13.55 13.58 4.44
CA LEU A 150 -13.57 14.53 3.34
C LEU A 150 -14.99 15.07 3.11
N VAL A 151 -15.43 15.94 3.98
CA VAL A 151 -16.74 16.60 3.88
C VAL A 151 -16.66 17.72 2.83
N PRO A 152 -17.54 17.74 1.79
CA PRO A 152 -17.59 18.82 0.84
C PRO A 152 -17.85 20.17 1.49
N ARG A 153 -17.19 21.24 1.02
CA ARG A 153 -17.40 22.61 1.55
C ARG A 153 -18.87 23.01 1.52
N GLN A 154 -19.59 22.69 0.44
CA GLN A 154 -21.00 22.96 0.30
C GLN A 154 -21.87 22.31 1.39
N GLU A 155 -21.44 21.16 1.93
CA GLU A 155 -22.12 20.49 3.03
C GLU A 155 -21.82 21.19 4.37
N ILE A 156 -20.59 21.69 4.54
CA ILE A 156 -20.17 22.43 5.75
C ILE A 156 -20.87 23.79 5.85
N GLU A 157 -21.06 24.48 4.72
CA GLU A 157 -21.70 25.80 4.64
C GLU A 157 -23.24 25.73 4.62
N GLY A 158 -23.83 24.53 4.46
CA GLY A 158 -25.27 24.30 4.48
C GLY A 158 -25.86 24.29 5.87
N ASP A 159 -27.18 24.40 5.96
CA ASP A 159 -27.90 24.36 7.24
C ASP A 159 -28.00 22.92 7.79
N MET A 160 -28.08 22.81 9.12
CA MET A 160 -28.30 21.51 9.77
C MET A 160 -29.65 20.92 9.34
N GLY A 161 -29.61 19.73 8.74
CA GLY A 161 -30.78 19.02 8.22
C GLY A 161 -30.94 19.07 6.71
N ASP A 162 -30.13 19.84 6.00
CA ASP A 162 -30.08 19.83 4.54
C ASP A 162 -29.67 18.47 4.00
N SER A 163 -30.27 18.07 2.89
CA SER A 163 -29.93 16.81 2.23
C SER A 163 -28.79 17.00 1.23
N HIS A 164 -27.62 16.47 1.56
CA HIS A 164 -26.41 16.55 0.72
C HIS A 164 -26.06 15.22 0.03
N VAL A 165 -27.08 14.46 -0.38
CA VAL A 165 -26.89 13.13 -0.96
C VAL A 165 -25.96 13.17 -2.18
N GLY A 166 -24.86 12.42 -2.08
CA GLY A 166 -23.92 12.18 -3.18
C GLY A 166 -22.91 13.30 -3.43
N LEU A 167 -22.85 14.37 -2.64
CA LEU A 167 -21.86 15.45 -2.80
C LEU A 167 -20.43 14.90 -2.65
N GLN A 168 -20.16 14.13 -1.60
CA GLN A 168 -18.86 13.51 -1.37
C GLN A 168 -18.45 12.59 -2.54
N ALA A 169 -19.38 11.80 -3.08
CA ALA A 169 -19.09 10.93 -4.22
C ALA A 169 -18.78 11.72 -5.50
N ARG A 170 -19.41 12.88 -5.70
CA ARG A 170 -19.11 13.80 -6.82
C ARG A 170 -17.74 14.43 -6.64
N LEU A 171 -17.43 14.93 -5.46
CA LEU A 171 -16.12 15.49 -5.10
C LEU A 171 -15.01 14.48 -5.36
N MET A 172 -15.13 13.27 -4.83
CA MET A 172 -14.16 12.19 -5.06
C MET A 172 -14.02 11.84 -6.55
N SER A 173 -15.12 11.75 -7.29
CA SER A 173 -15.07 11.47 -8.72
C SER A 173 -14.35 12.56 -9.52
N GLN A 174 -14.55 13.82 -9.17
CA GLN A 174 -13.88 14.95 -9.81
C GLN A 174 -12.39 14.98 -9.48
N ALA A 175 -12.05 14.85 -8.19
CA ALA A 175 -10.67 14.85 -7.72
C ALA A 175 -9.85 13.72 -8.34
N LEU A 176 -10.36 12.48 -8.32
CA LEU A 176 -9.64 11.33 -8.84
C LEU A 176 -9.40 11.42 -10.36
N ARG A 177 -10.29 12.04 -11.14
CA ARG A 177 -10.05 12.32 -12.56
C ARG A 177 -8.89 13.29 -12.76
N LYS A 178 -8.75 14.30 -11.90
CA LYS A 178 -7.63 15.26 -11.96
C LYS A 178 -6.32 14.65 -11.44
N LEU A 179 -6.39 13.97 -10.31
CA LEU A 179 -5.21 13.41 -9.61
C LEU A 179 -4.55 12.29 -10.40
N THR A 180 -5.32 11.36 -10.99
CA THR A 180 -4.75 10.15 -11.62
C THR A 180 -3.67 10.44 -12.67
N PRO A 181 -3.87 11.33 -13.67
CA PRO A 181 -2.84 11.62 -14.66
C PRO A 181 -1.62 12.34 -14.08
N VAL A 182 -1.81 13.15 -13.03
CA VAL A 182 -0.72 13.88 -12.36
C VAL A 182 0.12 12.92 -11.53
N ILE A 183 -0.53 12.07 -10.75
CA ILE A 183 0.10 11.01 -9.94
C ILE A 183 0.96 10.10 -10.81
N SER A 184 0.42 9.66 -11.95
CA SER A 184 1.18 8.80 -12.89
C SER A 184 2.43 9.47 -13.45
N LYS A 185 2.41 10.81 -13.64
CA LYS A 185 3.56 11.56 -14.17
C LYS A 185 4.60 11.93 -13.11
N SER A 186 4.15 12.16 -11.87
CA SER A 186 5.03 12.58 -10.75
C SER A 186 5.71 11.42 -10.04
N ASN A 187 5.34 10.17 -10.38
CA ASN A 187 5.82 8.97 -9.68
C ASN A 187 5.48 8.91 -8.17
N CYS A 188 4.60 9.79 -7.70
CA CYS A 188 4.12 9.84 -6.32
C CYS A 188 3.13 8.70 -6.06
N VAL A 189 3.19 8.08 -4.88
CA VAL A 189 2.13 7.18 -4.39
C VAL A 189 1.12 8.00 -3.60
N VAL A 190 -0.17 7.90 -3.94
CA VAL A 190 -1.22 8.53 -3.12
C VAL A 190 -2.06 7.44 -2.47
N ILE A 191 -2.02 7.40 -1.13
CA ILE A 191 -2.75 6.45 -0.30
C ILE A 191 -4.00 7.13 0.24
N PHE A 192 -5.16 6.55 -0.05
CA PHE A 192 -6.43 6.91 0.56
C PHE A 192 -6.76 5.89 1.65
N ILE A 193 -6.80 6.32 2.89
CA ILE A 193 -7.36 5.53 3.99
C ILE A 193 -8.87 5.69 3.97
N ASN A 194 -9.60 4.56 4.08
CA ASN A 194 -11.05 4.57 3.99
C ASN A 194 -11.69 3.71 5.09
N GLN A 195 -12.90 4.06 5.45
CA GLN A 195 -13.69 3.35 6.45
C GLN A 195 -14.75 2.50 5.77
N LEU A 196 -15.13 1.41 6.42
CA LEU A 196 -16.27 0.60 6.03
C LEU A 196 -17.56 1.16 6.63
N ARG A 197 -18.63 1.08 5.86
CA ARG A 197 -20.00 1.36 6.27
C ARG A 197 -20.87 0.19 5.84
N GLU A 198 -21.93 -0.05 6.57
CA GLU A 198 -22.92 -1.05 6.20
C GLU A 198 -24.06 -0.40 5.43
N LYS A 199 -24.47 -1.04 4.36
CA LYS A 199 -25.67 -0.65 3.60
C LYS A 199 -26.89 -1.19 4.31
N VAL A 200 -27.77 -0.30 4.70
CA VAL A 200 -29.07 -0.67 5.30
C VAL A 200 -29.92 -1.41 4.25
N GLY A 201 -30.57 -2.50 4.66
CA GLY A 201 -31.54 -3.23 3.83
C GLY A 201 -30.94 -4.25 2.85
N VAL A 202 -29.65 -4.56 2.90
CA VAL A 202 -29.04 -5.65 2.11
C VAL A 202 -29.27 -6.98 2.82
N MET A 203 -30.25 -7.76 2.36
CA MET A 203 -30.57 -9.09 2.92
C MET A 203 -29.67 -10.20 2.35
N PHE A 204 -29.08 -10.01 1.16
CA PHE A 204 -28.23 -11.01 0.50
C PHE A 204 -26.96 -10.34 -0.06
N GLY A 205 -25.81 -11.03 0.04
CA GLY A 205 -24.51 -10.55 -0.40
C GLY A 205 -23.77 -9.78 0.70
N ASN A 206 -22.69 -9.09 0.33
CA ASN A 206 -21.87 -8.31 1.29
C ASN A 206 -22.49 -6.91 1.49
N PRO A 207 -22.96 -6.57 2.71
CA PRO A 207 -23.49 -5.23 3.00
C PRO A 207 -22.38 -4.16 3.12
N GLU A 208 -21.14 -4.55 3.33
CA GLU A 208 -20.05 -3.62 3.54
C GLU A 208 -19.72 -2.80 2.29
N THR A 209 -19.51 -1.52 2.48
CA THR A 209 -19.06 -0.60 1.43
C THR A 209 -18.14 0.45 2.01
N THR A 210 -17.23 0.97 1.18
CA THR A 210 -16.37 2.11 1.55
C THR A 210 -17.09 3.43 1.30
N THR A 211 -16.71 4.49 2.05
CA THR A 211 -17.22 5.86 1.89
C THR A 211 -16.69 6.51 0.59
N GLY A 212 -17.23 7.68 0.22
CA GLY A 212 -16.79 8.42 -0.98
C GLY A 212 -17.26 7.87 -2.32
N GLY A 213 -18.25 6.97 -2.32
CA GLY A 213 -18.86 6.41 -3.53
C GLY A 213 -18.04 5.31 -4.21
N ARG A 214 -18.20 5.18 -5.54
CA ARG A 214 -17.56 4.09 -6.31
C ARG A 214 -16.26 4.50 -6.99
N ALA A 215 -15.96 5.79 -7.10
CA ALA A 215 -14.87 6.28 -7.93
C ALA A 215 -13.52 5.70 -7.51
N LEU A 216 -13.20 5.74 -6.21
CA LEU A 216 -11.93 5.23 -5.69
C LEU A 216 -11.72 3.74 -6.00
N LYS A 217 -12.79 2.93 -5.96
CA LYS A 217 -12.72 1.50 -6.33
C LYS A 217 -12.27 1.26 -7.78
N PHE A 218 -12.55 2.20 -8.69
CA PHE A 218 -12.12 2.12 -10.09
C PHE A 218 -10.72 2.70 -10.28
N TYR A 219 -10.43 3.87 -9.70
CA TYR A 219 -9.17 4.57 -9.88
C TYR A 219 -8.00 3.93 -9.14
N ALA A 220 -8.21 3.38 -7.94
CA ALA A 220 -7.15 2.67 -7.21
C ALA A 220 -6.57 1.51 -8.05
N SER A 221 -5.23 1.45 -8.09
CA SER A 221 -4.49 0.34 -8.69
C SER A 221 -4.35 -0.83 -7.74
N VAL A 222 -4.23 -0.54 -6.45
CA VAL A 222 -4.18 -1.53 -5.35
C VAL A 222 -5.26 -1.18 -4.33
N ARG A 223 -5.94 -2.19 -3.81
CA ARG A 223 -6.90 -2.05 -2.70
C ARG A 223 -6.60 -3.12 -1.67
N MET A 224 -6.40 -2.69 -0.42
CA MET A 224 -6.06 -3.51 0.73
C MET A 224 -7.19 -3.47 1.76
N ASP A 225 -7.76 -4.63 2.08
CA ASP A 225 -8.73 -4.81 3.17
C ASP A 225 -7.97 -5.21 4.43
N VAL A 226 -7.90 -4.34 5.42
CA VAL A 226 -7.15 -4.51 6.66
C VAL A 226 -8.11 -4.89 7.78
N ARG A 227 -7.92 -6.06 8.38
CA ARG A 227 -8.80 -6.58 9.44
C ARG A 227 -8.01 -7.11 10.61
N ARG A 228 -8.44 -6.75 11.82
CA ARG A 228 -8.01 -7.42 13.04
C ARG A 228 -8.62 -8.81 13.10
N THR A 229 -7.81 -9.83 13.31
CA THR A 229 -8.24 -11.23 13.44
C THR A 229 -8.19 -11.69 14.91
N GLU A 230 -7.17 -11.27 15.65
CA GLU A 230 -6.97 -11.67 17.03
C GLU A 230 -6.40 -10.51 17.87
N THR A 231 -6.65 -10.52 19.16
CA THR A 231 -6.05 -9.60 20.14
C THR A 231 -4.91 -10.31 20.86
N LEU A 232 -3.71 -9.75 20.76
CA LEU A 232 -2.50 -10.28 21.39
C LEU A 232 -2.45 -9.88 22.85
N LYS A 233 -2.15 -10.87 23.70
CA LYS A 233 -2.03 -10.68 25.15
C LYS A 233 -0.68 -11.20 25.65
N GLN A 234 -0.06 -10.45 26.55
CA GLN A 234 1.16 -10.83 27.23
C GLN A 234 1.00 -10.56 28.73
N GLY A 235 1.20 -11.57 29.58
CA GLY A 235 1.01 -11.41 31.04
C GLY A 235 -0.40 -11.01 31.48
N GLY A 236 -1.43 -11.23 30.63
CA GLY A 236 -2.82 -10.84 30.86
C GLY A 236 -3.20 -9.47 30.32
N GLU A 237 -2.24 -8.64 29.91
CA GLU A 237 -2.46 -7.34 29.30
C GLU A 237 -2.55 -7.45 27.78
N ILE A 238 -3.36 -6.57 27.17
CA ILE A 238 -3.47 -6.48 25.71
C ILE A 238 -2.30 -5.66 25.20
N VAL A 239 -1.44 -6.27 24.37
CA VAL A 239 -0.21 -5.65 23.87
C VAL A 239 -0.25 -5.33 22.37
N GLY A 240 -1.23 -5.84 21.66
CA GLY A 240 -1.35 -5.62 20.21
C GLY A 240 -2.49 -6.40 19.59
N ASN A 241 -2.49 -6.41 18.26
CA ASN A 241 -3.46 -7.16 17.47
C ASN A 241 -2.75 -7.94 16.37
N HIS A 242 -3.21 -9.15 16.10
CA HIS A 242 -2.91 -9.87 14.86
C HIS A 242 -3.81 -9.34 13.75
N VAL A 243 -3.23 -8.97 12.63
CA VAL A 243 -3.91 -8.28 11.54
C VAL A 243 -3.74 -9.07 10.25
N ARG A 244 -4.82 -9.23 9.51
CA ARG A 244 -4.83 -9.77 8.16
C ARG A 244 -5.09 -8.66 7.15
N VAL A 245 -4.26 -8.58 6.12
CA VAL A 245 -4.42 -7.68 4.98
C VAL A 245 -4.67 -8.50 3.73
N LYS A 246 -5.85 -8.31 3.12
CA LYS A 246 -6.21 -8.96 1.86
C LYS A 246 -6.08 -8.00 0.70
N ILE A 247 -5.35 -8.39 -0.34
CA ILE A 247 -5.23 -7.62 -1.57
C ILE A 247 -6.44 -7.91 -2.46
N VAL A 248 -7.48 -7.11 -2.34
CA VAL A 248 -8.76 -7.34 -3.07
C VAL A 248 -8.75 -6.83 -4.51
N LYS A 249 -7.78 -5.96 -4.83
CA LYS A 249 -7.52 -5.47 -6.18
C LYS A 249 -6.04 -5.19 -6.34
N ASN A 250 -5.49 -5.63 -7.46
CA ASN A 250 -4.13 -5.33 -7.87
C ASN A 250 -4.08 -5.28 -9.41
N LYS A 251 -3.60 -4.16 -9.98
CA LYS A 251 -3.46 -3.99 -11.43
C LYS A 251 -2.06 -4.35 -11.95
N ILE A 252 -1.12 -4.64 -11.06
CA ILE A 252 0.29 -4.84 -11.40
C ILE A 252 0.79 -6.26 -11.08
N ALA A 253 0.03 -7.03 -10.29
CA ALA A 253 0.31 -8.42 -9.94
C ALA A 253 -1.02 -9.15 -9.68
N PRO A 254 -1.02 -10.51 -9.61
CA PRO A 254 -2.23 -11.27 -9.29
C PRO A 254 -2.82 -10.85 -7.93
N PRO A 255 -4.12 -10.50 -7.89
CA PRO A 255 -4.80 -10.11 -6.65
C PRO A 255 -5.17 -11.31 -5.78
N PHE A 256 -5.84 -11.04 -4.65
CA PHE A 256 -6.43 -11.99 -3.68
C PHE A 256 -5.44 -12.73 -2.79
N LYS A 257 -4.16 -12.34 -2.82
CA LYS A 257 -3.19 -12.77 -1.81
C LYS A 257 -3.48 -12.09 -0.48
N GLU A 258 -3.08 -12.74 0.59
CA GLU A 258 -3.24 -12.26 1.97
C GLU A 258 -1.88 -12.22 2.67
N ALA A 259 -1.73 -11.27 3.56
CA ALA A 259 -0.60 -11.17 4.49
C ALA A 259 -1.14 -11.09 5.92
N GLU A 260 -0.46 -11.71 6.86
CA GLU A 260 -0.80 -11.65 8.27
C GLU A 260 0.44 -11.28 9.08
N PHE A 261 0.27 -10.34 10.01
CA PHE A 261 1.34 -9.85 10.88
C PHE A 261 0.77 -9.24 12.16
N ASP A 262 1.64 -9.07 13.15
CA ASP A 262 1.27 -8.43 14.40
C ASP A 262 1.48 -6.91 14.33
N ILE A 263 0.52 -6.14 14.85
CA ILE A 263 0.67 -4.72 15.17
C ILE A 263 0.73 -4.59 16.69
N MET A 264 1.88 -4.18 17.19
CA MET A 264 2.11 -3.96 18.61
C MET A 264 1.76 -2.53 19.00
N PHE A 265 1.02 -2.33 20.08
CA PHE A 265 0.63 -1.00 20.54
C PHE A 265 1.85 -0.16 20.90
N GLY A 266 1.86 1.07 20.40
CA GLY A 266 2.97 2.00 20.58
C GLY A 266 4.23 1.72 19.77
N LYS A 267 4.31 0.58 19.04
CA LYS A 267 5.51 0.16 18.28
C LYS A 267 5.26 -0.12 16.80
N GLY A 268 3.99 -0.32 16.38
CA GLY A 268 3.64 -0.64 15.00
C GLY A 268 3.82 -2.12 14.64
N ILE A 269 4.11 -2.41 13.38
CA ILE A 269 4.26 -3.76 12.84
C ILE A 269 5.48 -4.44 13.47
N SER A 270 5.27 -5.67 13.99
CA SER A 270 6.38 -6.50 14.50
C SER A 270 7.16 -7.11 13.34
N ARG A 271 8.26 -6.48 12.96
CA ARG A 271 9.15 -6.96 11.90
C ARG A 271 9.76 -8.33 12.22
N GLU A 272 10.15 -8.53 13.49
CA GLU A 272 10.71 -9.80 13.99
C GLU A 272 9.70 -10.94 13.84
N GLY A 273 8.42 -10.67 14.18
CA GLY A 273 7.34 -11.63 14.03
C GLY A 273 7.07 -11.98 12.58
N ASP A 274 7.02 -10.97 11.71
CA ASP A 274 6.78 -11.14 10.28
C ASP A 274 7.89 -11.99 9.60
N ILE A 275 9.16 -11.67 9.87
CA ILE A 275 10.31 -12.43 9.34
C ILE A 275 10.35 -13.85 9.92
N LEU A 276 10.10 -14.02 11.22
CA LEU A 276 10.07 -15.33 11.86
C LEU A 276 9.03 -16.25 11.23
N ASP A 277 7.83 -15.74 11.02
CA ASP A 277 6.73 -16.52 10.46
C ASP A 277 6.99 -16.91 8.99
N LEU A 278 7.52 -15.97 8.19
CA LEU A 278 7.95 -16.25 6.82
C LEU A 278 9.07 -17.29 6.76
N ALA A 279 10.10 -17.14 7.61
CA ALA A 279 11.23 -18.06 7.67
C ALA A 279 10.81 -19.45 8.12
N ALA A 280 9.86 -19.55 9.06
CA ALA A 280 9.28 -20.82 9.47
C ALA A 280 8.43 -21.46 8.36
N GLY A 281 7.68 -20.63 7.59
CA GLY A 281 6.86 -21.09 6.48
C GLY A 281 7.65 -21.75 5.34
N ILE A 282 8.90 -21.34 5.14
CA ILE A 282 9.81 -21.92 4.13
C ILE A 282 10.88 -22.87 4.74
N ASN A 283 10.69 -23.28 5.99
CA ASN A 283 11.60 -24.18 6.74
C ASN A 283 13.04 -23.67 6.89
N LEU A 284 13.31 -22.38 6.78
CA LEU A 284 14.58 -21.77 7.17
C LEU A 284 14.74 -21.79 8.69
N VAL A 285 13.66 -21.51 9.40
CA VAL A 285 13.55 -21.72 10.84
C VAL A 285 12.73 -22.98 11.08
N ASN A 286 13.32 -23.96 11.73
CA ASN A 286 12.67 -25.22 12.06
C ASN A 286 11.76 -25.04 13.28
N LYS A 287 10.48 -25.39 13.15
CA LYS A 287 9.50 -25.41 14.24
C LYS A 287 9.20 -26.84 14.61
N SER A 288 9.63 -27.25 15.81
CA SER A 288 9.36 -28.57 16.37
C SER A 288 8.60 -28.43 17.69
N GLY A 289 7.32 -28.74 17.67
CA GLY A 289 6.42 -28.45 18.78
C GLY A 289 6.43 -26.96 19.14
N ALA A 290 6.78 -26.62 20.37
CA ALA A 290 6.90 -25.25 20.83
C ALA A 290 8.28 -24.60 20.53
N TRP A 291 9.27 -25.36 20.04
CA TRP A 291 10.62 -24.88 19.84
C TRP A 291 10.85 -24.35 18.42
N TYR A 292 11.53 -23.21 18.36
CA TYR A 292 12.08 -22.63 17.14
C TYR A 292 13.60 -22.84 17.13
N ALA A 293 14.15 -23.27 16.00
CA ALA A 293 15.58 -23.49 15.85
C ALA A 293 16.07 -22.95 14.49
N TYR A 294 17.24 -22.35 14.48
CA TYR A 294 17.90 -21.84 13.29
C TYR A 294 19.35 -22.34 13.25
N ASN A 295 19.82 -22.84 12.12
CA ASN A 295 21.16 -23.46 11.93
C ASN A 295 21.51 -24.54 12.97
N GLY A 296 20.52 -25.24 13.55
CA GLY A 296 20.70 -26.25 14.58
C GLY A 296 20.62 -25.72 16.00
N ASP A 297 20.68 -24.41 16.22
CA ASP A 297 20.58 -23.78 17.52
C ASP A 297 19.15 -23.41 17.87
N LYS A 298 18.75 -23.62 19.12
CA LYS A 298 17.43 -23.22 19.62
C LYS A 298 17.39 -21.70 19.82
N ILE A 299 16.48 -21.03 19.12
CA ILE A 299 16.31 -19.57 19.21
C ILE A 299 15.15 -19.15 20.12
N GLY A 300 14.30 -20.09 20.55
CA GLY A 300 13.24 -19.80 21.52
C GLY A 300 12.23 -20.92 21.70
N GLN A 301 11.70 -21.02 22.92
CA GLN A 301 10.52 -21.83 23.20
C GLN A 301 9.27 -20.93 23.13
N GLY A 302 8.43 -21.15 22.14
CA GLY A 302 7.31 -20.28 21.81
C GLY A 302 7.71 -19.10 20.89
N ARG A 303 6.70 -18.57 20.18
CA ARG A 303 6.89 -17.51 19.18
C ARG A 303 7.45 -16.22 19.79
N GLU A 304 6.97 -15.83 20.98
CA GLU A 304 7.41 -14.60 21.63
C GLU A 304 8.89 -14.65 22.07
N ASN A 305 9.36 -15.79 22.58
CA ASN A 305 10.78 -15.94 22.92
C ASN A 305 11.67 -15.93 21.67
N ALA A 306 11.22 -16.53 20.57
CA ALA A 306 11.94 -16.48 19.31
C ALA A 306 11.99 -15.05 18.72
N LYS A 307 10.90 -14.26 18.84
CA LYS A 307 10.89 -12.83 18.49
C LYS A 307 11.90 -12.04 19.34
N SER A 308 11.89 -12.25 20.66
CA SER A 308 12.84 -11.58 21.57
C SER A 308 14.29 -11.92 21.21
N TYR A 309 14.58 -13.19 20.90
CA TYR A 309 15.90 -13.59 20.40
C TYR A 309 16.32 -12.82 19.14
N LEU A 310 15.42 -12.68 18.15
CA LEU A 310 15.72 -11.93 16.93
C LEU A 310 15.92 -10.42 17.19
N THR A 311 15.23 -9.87 18.19
CA THR A 311 15.45 -8.48 18.61
C THR A 311 16.83 -8.29 19.25
N GLU A 312 17.28 -9.26 20.05
CA GLU A 312 18.59 -9.25 20.70
C GLU A 312 19.75 -9.60 19.77
N HIS A 313 19.45 -10.26 18.62
CA HIS A 313 20.42 -10.71 17.63
C HIS A 313 20.10 -10.14 16.23
N PRO A 314 20.32 -8.83 16.01
CA PRO A 314 19.98 -8.16 14.77
C PRO A 314 20.72 -8.72 13.55
N GLU A 315 21.91 -9.31 13.74
CA GLU A 315 22.68 -9.99 12.70
C GLU A 315 21.96 -11.24 12.18
N VAL A 316 21.37 -12.03 13.08
CA VAL A 316 20.59 -13.23 12.73
C VAL A 316 19.30 -12.83 12.02
N MET A 317 18.66 -11.76 12.51
CA MET A 317 17.47 -11.23 11.89
C MET A 317 17.74 -10.74 10.46
N ALA A 318 18.83 -10.01 10.23
CA ALA A 318 19.23 -9.53 8.91
C ALA A 318 19.55 -10.69 7.95
N GLU A 319 20.23 -11.73 8.45
CA GLU A 319 20.52 -12.94 7.67
C GLU A 319 19.23 -13.68 7.26
N LEU A 320 18.29 -13.85 8.20
CA LEU A 320 17.01 -14.48 7.92
C LEU A 320 16.21 -13.69 6.90
N GLU A 321 16.13 -12.36 7.05
CA GLU A 321 15.44 -11.50 6.10
C GLU A 321 16.04 -11.61 4.70
N ALA A 322 17.37 -11.56 4.58
CA ALA A 322 18.04 -11.70 3.30
C ALA A 322 17.73 -13.05 2.62
N LYS A 323 17.76 -14.15 3.39
CA LYS A 323 17.42 -15.48 2.88
C LYS A 323 15.95 -15.59 2.47
N VAL A 324 15.02 -15.01 3.24
CA VAL A 324 13.60 -14.98 2.87
C VAL A 324 13.40 -14.17 1.59
N ARG A 325 14.02 -12.99 1.46
CA ARG A 325 13.96 -12.17 0.24
C ARG A 325 14.50 -12.92 -0.98
N ALA A 326 15.65 -13.56 -0.84
CA ALA A 326 16.26 -14.37 -1.91
C ALA A 326 15.34 -15.53 -2.33
N TYR A 327 14.74 -16.24 -1.37
CA TYR A 327 13.81 -17.35 -1.65
C TYR A 327 12.61 -16.90 -2.50
N TYR A 328 12.07 -15.72 -2.20
CA TYR A 328 10.91 -15.17 -2.90
C TYR A 328 11.26 -14.27 -4.09
N HIS A 329 12.54 -14.13 -4.43
CA HIS A 329 13.04 -13.29 -5.55
C HIS A 329 12.55 -11.83 -5.48
N ILE A 330 12.52 -11.22 -4.26
CA ILE A 330 12.08 -9.84 -4.08
C ILE A 330 13.22 -8.84 -4.30
N ASP A 331 14.45 -9.26 -4.09
CA ASP A 331 15.61 -8.41 -4.36
C ASP A 331 15.69 -8.21 -5.86
N GLY A 332 15.52 -6.95 -6.31
CA GLY A 332 15.50 -6.57 -7.71
C GLY A 332 16.84 -6.79 -8.43
N SER A 333 17.28 -8.03 -8.50
CA SER A 333 18.21 -8.49 -9.51
C SER A 333 17.38 -8.74 -10.77
N ASP A 334 17.62 -7.91 -11.75
CA ASP A 334 17.11 -7.93 -13.12
C ASP A 334 16.56 -9.27 -13.56
N GLY A 335 15.33 -9.22 -14.09
CA GLY A 335 14.70 -10.37 -14.71
C GLY A 335 15.54 -10.94 -15.84
N ASP A 336 16.20 -12.03 -15.55
CA ASP A 336 16.47 -13.05 -16.56
C ASP A 336 15.20 -13.93 -16.61
N ASP A 337 14.37 -13.65 -17.58
CA ASP A 337 13.22 -14.45 -17.98
C ASP A 337 13.71 -15.76 -18.62
N GLY A 338 14.34 -16.60 -17.83
CA GLY A 338 14.80 -17.94 -18.17
C GLY A 338 13.79 -19.00 -17.73
N ALA A 339 12.87 -19.33 -18.64
CA ALA A 339 12.22 -20.64 -18.78
C ALA A 339 11.62 -21.25 -17.50
N ARG A 340 10.31 -21.08 -17.33
CA ARG A 340 9.48 -22.09 -16.67
C ARG A 340 9.56 -23.36 -17.52
N THR A 341 10.43 -24.26 -17.16
CA THR A 341 10.29 -25.67 -17.57
C THR A 341 9.14 -26.26 -16.77
N GLU A 342 8.07 -26.55 -17.50
CA GLU A 342 7.08 -27.55 -17.13
C GLU A 342 7.83 -28.87 -16.93
N GLU A 343 7.81 -29.40 -15.74
CA GLU A 343 8.00 -30.83 -15.51
C GLU A 343 6.69 -31.35 -14.89
N GLU A 344 5.84 -31.88 -15.80
CA GLU A 344 4.91 -32.93 -15.48
C GLU A 344 5.72 -34.21 -15.20
N GLU A 345 5.50 -34.82 -14.05
CA GLU A 345 5.18 -36.26 -13.90
C GLU A 345 4.71 -36.54 -12.47
#